data_1754a3c622fa2d4ad95c6c70f75876b2
#
_entry.id   1754a3c622fa2d4ad95c6c70f75876b2
#
_cell.length_a   1.000
_cell.length_b   1.000
_cell.length_c   1.000
_cell.angle_alpha   90.00
_cell.angle_beta   90.00
_cell.angle_gamma   90.00
#
_symmetry.space_group_name_H-M   'P 1'
#
loop_
_entity.id
_entity.type
_entity.pdbx_description
1 polymer ?
#
loop_
_entity_poly.entity_id
_entity_poly.type
_entity_poly.pdbx_seq_one_letter_code
_entity_poly.pdbx_strand_id
1 'polypeptide(L)'
;MAGFKVEQDCPQCGGRMNLEETDRLVACTYCGVKNFLYSPGLFRFVMGHNAPGKEIVYVPYLRFKGTVFSCRIQGVSHRIVDFSRLGTPFRNFPFSLGLRPQALKMRFAGPDIQGRFLKCFLTSSDLLEEVTRQTPVERDDSVFHRALIGEAINLIYLPLYGEKGILFDAITNKPIVRIPEKGDVFSTVADSRSVWRLIFLSTLCPKCGWNLEGER
;
A
#
# COMPACT_ATOMS: atom_id res chain seq x y z
N MET A 1 7.39 -14.45 -2.03
CA MET A 1 8.02 -13.18 -1.58
C MET A 1 7.36 -12.75 -0.29
N ALA A 2 8.15 -12.28 0.68
CA ALA A 2 7.58 -11.75 1.91
C ALA A 2 6.79 -10.46 1.61
N GLY A 3 5.59 -10.34 2.16
CA GLY A 3 4.85 -9.09 2.24
C GLY A 3 5.39 -8.21 3.36
N PHE A 4 4.86 -7.02 3.52
CA PHE A 4 5.11 -6.22 4.71
C PHE A 4 4.19 -6.63 5.85
N LYS A 5 4.63 -6.34 7.08
CA LYS A 5 3.81 -6.53 8.29
C LYS A 5 3.12 -5.24 8.67
N VAL A 6 1.87 -5.37 9.10
CA VAL A 6 1.03 -4.26 9.55
C VAL A 6 0.80 -4.41 11.06
N GLU A 7 1.16 -3.40 11.84
CA GLU A 7 0.83 -3.35 13.26
C GLU A 7 -0.52 -2.68 13.45
N GLN A 8 -1.41 -3.32 14.20
CA GLN A 8 -2.75 -2.83 14.52
C GLN A 8 -3.19 -3.27 15.90
N ASP A 9 -3.82 -2.39 16.64
CA ASP A 9 -4.40 -2.75 17.92
C ASP A 9 -5.79 -3.39 17.73
N CYS A 10 -6.08 -4.43 18.53
CA CYS A 10 -7.37 -5.09 18.50
C CYS A 10 -8.45 -4.11 19.01
N PRO A 11 -9.53 -3.86 18.26
CA PRO A 11 -10.57 -2.93 18.67
C PRO A 11 -11.38 -3.41 19.88
N GLN A 12 -11.32 -4.71 20.21
CA GLN A 12 -12.03 -5.27 21.35
C GLN A 12 -11.22 -5.15 22.65
N CYS A 13 -9.94 -5.48 22.64
CA CYS A 13 -9.13 -5.59 23.86
C CYS A 13 -7.90 -4.68 23.87
N GLY A 14 -7.61 -3.96 22.79
CA GLY A 14 -6.42 -3.11 22.65
C GLY A 14 -5.12 -3.89 22.48
N GLY A 15 -5.15 -5.23 22.46
CA GLY A 15 -3.95 -6.04 22.28
C GLY A 15 -3.34 -5.86 20.89
N ARG A 16 -2.02 -5.74 20.82
CA ARG A 16 -1.31 -5.51 19.56
C ARG A 16 -1.31 -6.74 18.68
N MET A 17 -1.78 -6.58 17.45
CA MET A 17 -1.81 -7.61 16.42
C MET A 17 -0.79 -7.27 15.32
N ASN A 18 -0.11 -8.30 14.79
CA ASN A 18 0.70 -8.20 13.59
C ASN A 18 -0.03 -8.93 12.46
N LEU A 19 -0.29 -8.23 11.39
CA LEU A 19 -1.00 -8.71 10.22
C LEU A 19 -0.03 -8.80 9.04
N GLU A 20 -0.26 -9.78 8.17
CA GLU A 20 0.38 -9.79 6.86
C GLU A 20 -0.38 -8.87 5.88
N GLU A 21 0.27 -8.39 4.86
CA GLU A 21 -0.30 -7.51 3.83
C GLU A 21 -1.61 -8.04 3.22
N THR A 22 -1.71 -9.35 3.09
CA THR A 22 -2.84 -10.04 2.45
C THR A 22 -3.92 -10.50 3.41
N ASP A 23 -3.69 -10.37 4.71
CA ASP A 23 -4.67 -10.79 5.71
C ASP A 23 -5.95 -9.98 5.59
N ARG A 24 -7.06 -10.66 5.58
CA ARG A 24 -8.41 -10.08 5.57
C ARG A 24 -9.25 -10.56 6.74
N LEU A 25 -8.92 -11.73 7.27
CA LEU A 25 -9.57 -12.33 8.43
C LEU A 25 -8.50 -12.68 9.46
N VAL A 26 -8.59 -12.08 10.64
CA VAL A 26 -7.57 -12.21 11.68
C VAL A 26 -8.21 -12.47 13.03
N ALA A 27 -7.74 -13.49 13.72
CA ALA A 27 -8.10 -13.72 15.12
C ALA A 27 -7.12 -12.99 16.05
N CYS A 28 -7.64 -12.24 17.00
CA CYS A 28 -6.80 -11.62 18.02
C CYS A 28 -6.17 -12.69 18.91
N THR A 29 -4.85 -12.66 19.06
CA THR A 29 -4.11 -13.62 19.90
C THR A 29 -4.37 -13.45 21.40
N TYR A 30 -4.91 -12.30 21.83
CA TYR A 30 -5.20 -12.00 23.23
C TYR A 30 -6.63 -12.36 23.65
N CYS A 31 -7.63 -11.95 22.88
CA CYS A 31 -9.03 -12.16 23.23
C CYS A 31 -9.78 -13.15 22.32
N GLY A 32 -9.12 -13.72 21.31
CA GLY A 32 -9.69 -14.72 20.41
C GLY A 32 -10.73 -14.19 19.42
N VAL A 33 -11.10 -12.90 19.47
CA VAL A 33 -12.09 -12.31 18.58
C VAL A 33 -11.59 -12.32 17.14
N LYS A 34 -12.44 -12.79 16.23
CA LYS A 34 -12.18 -12.77 14.80
C LYS A 34 -12.55 -11.39 14.22
N ASN A 35 -11.61 -10.78 13.52
CA ASN A 35 -11.75 -9.48 12.90
C ASN A 35 -11.65 -9.62 11.38
N PHE A 36 -12.51 -8.92 10.67
CA PHE A 36 -12.46 -8.84 9.20
C PHE A 36 -12.03 -7.43 8.78
N LEU A 37 -11.00 -7.39 7.93
CA LEU A 37 -10.49 -6.13 7.37
C LEU A 37 -11.27 -5.79 6.11
N TYR A 38 -11.99 -4.67 6.15
CA TYR A 38 -12.76 -4.17 5.03
C TYR A 38 -12.29 -2.77 4.63
N SER A 39 -12.19 -2.53 3.34
CA SER A 39 -12.01 -1.21 2.76
C SER A 39 -12.92 -1.08 1.52
N PRO A 40 -13.65 0.01 1.35
CA PRO A 40 -14.44 0.24 0.14
C PRO A 40 -13.59 0.47 -1.12
N GLY A 41 -12.28 0.60 -0.96
CA GLY A 41 -11.32 0.78 -2.02
C GLY A 41 -9.99 0.11 -1.69
N LEU A 42 -8.91 0.68 -2.16
CA LEU A 42 -7.56 0.18 -1.86
C LEU A 42 -7.26 0.33 -0.36
N PHE A 43 -6.60 -0.68 0.20
CA PHE A 43 -6.00 -0.53 1.52
C PHE A 43 -4.90 0.53 1.47
N ARG A 44 -4.86 1.35 2.51
CA ARG A 44 -3.94 2.48 2.63
C ARG A 44 -3.04 2.27 3.82
N PHE A 45 -1.75 2.36 3.58
CA PHE A 45 -0.73 2.14 4.60
C PHE A 45 0.20 3.34 4.69
N VAL A 46 0.72 3.59 5.87
CA VAL A 46 1.79 4.56 6.12
C VAL A 46 3.05 3.85 6.60
N MET A 47 4.18 4.31 6.14
CA MET A 47 5.47 3.90 6.70
C MET A 47 5.70 4.65 8.01
N GLY A 48 6.27 3.98 9.01
CA GLY A 48 6.75 4.64 10.22
C GLY A 48 7.88 5.63 9.92
N HIS A 49 8.05 6.64 10.77
CA HIS A 49 9.08 7.65 10.59
C HIS A 49 9.84 7.96 11.88
N ASN A 50 11.04 8.55 11.75
CA ASN A 50 11.94 8.94 12.83
C ASN A 50 12.13 10.47 12.88
N ALA A 51 11.06 11.24 12.65
CA ALA A 51 11.10 12.70 12.64
C ALA A 51 10.10 13.30 13.65
N PRO A 52 10.35 13.14 14.97
CA PRO A 52 9.44 13.66 15.99
C PRO A 52 9.39 15.21 15.92
N GLY A 53 8.20 15.76 16.14
CA GLY A 53 7.97 17.20 16.14
C GLY A 53 8.04 17.89 14.77
N LYS A 54 8.22 17.12 13.66
CA LYS A 54 8.15 17.66 12.30
C LYS A 54 6.74 17.53 11.74
N GLU A 55 6.34 18.51 10.93
CA GLU A 55 5.12 18.40 10.14
C GLU A 55 5.35 17.42 8.99
N ILE A 56 4.64 16.29 9.03
CA ILE A 56 4.80 15.22 8.06
C ILE A 56 3.87 15.41 6.87
N VAL A 57 4.44 15.19 5.68
CA VAL A 57 3.72 15.11 4.41
C VAL A 57 3.83 13.69 3.89
N TYR A 58 2.68 13.06 3.69
CA TYR A 58 2.57 11.69 3.21
C TYR A 58 2.40 11.66 1.69
N VAL A 59 3.39 11.14 1.00
CA VAL A 59 3.44 11.06 -0.47
C VAL A 59 2.94 9.68 -0.91
N PRO A 60 1.87 9.61 -1.74
CA PRO A 60 1.25 8.36 -2.14
C PRO A 60 2.05 7.61 -3.20
N TYR A 61 2.15 6.31 -3.03
CA TYR A 61 2.66 5.35 -4.00
C TYR A 61 1.66 4.22 -4.18
N LEU A 62 1.30 3.94 -5.42
CA LEU A 62 0.56 2.74 -5.74
C LEU A 62 1.53 1.56 -5.88
N ARG A 63 1.23 0.43 -5.24
CA ARG A 63 2.04 -0.79 -5.31
C ARG A 63 1.19 -1.95 -5.77
N PHE A 64 1.69 -2.67 -6.76
CA PHE A 64 1.19 -3.96 -7.21
C PHE A 64 2.17 -5.06 -6.78
N LYS A 65 1.64 -6.10 -6.15
CA LYS A 65 2.34 -7.34 -5.88
C LYS A 65 1.53 -8.47 -6.50
N GLY A 66 2.18 -9.32 -7.28
CA GLY A 66 1.48 -10.38 -7.98
C GLY A 66 2.37 -11.14 -8.96
N THR A 67 1.73 -11.85 -9.86
CA THR A 67 2.39 -12.65 -10.90
C THR A 67 1.91 -12.23 -12.27
N VAL A 68 2.85 -12.03 -13.19
CA VAL A 68 2.58 -11.84 -14.61
C VAL A 68 2.79 -13.16 -15.33
N PHE A 69 1.75 -13.67 -15.94
CA PHE A 69 1.79 -14.84 -16.81
C PHE A 69 1.90 -14.39 -18.25
N SER A 70 2.76 -15.04 -19.03
CA SER A 70 2.95 -14.79 -20.44
C SER A 70 2.74 -16.09 -21.21
N CYS A 71 1.71 -16.12 -22.06
CA CYS A 71 1.42 -17.23 -22.95
C CYS A 71 2.25 -17.09 -24.23
N ARG A 72 3.04 -18.10 -24.54
CA ARG A 72 3.95 -18.19 -25.68
C ARG A 72 3.66 -19.42 -26.51
N ILE A 73 4.18 -19.52 -27.70
CA ILE A 73 4.05 -20.72 -28.55
C ILE A 73 4.59 -21.96 -27.85
N GLN A 74 5.67 -21.84 -27.09
CA GLN A 74 6.33 -22.94 -26.37
C GLN A 74 5.72 -23.23 -25.00
N GLY A 75 4.69 -22.49 -24.55
CA GLY A 75 4.03 -22.69 -23.26
C GLY A 75 3.75 -21.42 -22.48
N VAL A 76 3.56 -21.57 -21.18
CA VAL A 76 3.28 -20.46 -20.28
C VAL A 76 4.47 -20.23 -19.35
N SER A 77 5.00 -19.01 -19.37
CA SER A 77 5.98 -18.56 -18.38
C SER A 77 5.34 -17.62 -17.37
N HIS A 78 5.91 -17.53 -16.17
CA HIS A 78 5.43 -16.63 -15.15
C HIS A 78 6.59 -15.87 -14.49
N ARG A 79 6.30 -14.65 -14.03
CA ARG A 79 7.23 -13.82 -13.29
C ARG A 79 6.51 -13.15 -12.13
N ILE A 80 7.11 -13.25 -10.95
CA ILE A 80 6.64 -12.53 -9.78
C ILE A 80 7.09 -11.06 -9.90
N VAL A 81 6.16 -10.15 -9.63
CA VAL A 81 6.37 -8.70 -9.72
C VAL A 81 5.96 -8.05 -8.40
N ASP A 82 6.84 -7.23 -7.88
CA ASP A 82 6.57 -6.30 -6.79
C ASP A 82 6.99 -4.90 -7.28
N PHE A 83 6.02 -4.11 -7.63
CA PHE A 83 6.24 -2.84 -8.32
C PHE A 83 5.48 -1.72 -7.62
N SER A 84 6.15 -0.60 -7.37
CA SER A 84 5.51 0.60 -6.81
C SER A 84 5.81 1.81 -7.68
N ARG A 85 4.83 2.70 -7.81
CA ARG A 85 4.94 3.92 -8.58
C ARG A 85 4.38 5.11 -7.82
N LEU A 86 5.08 6.24 -7.95
CA LEU A 86 4.65 7.53 -7.42
C LEU A 86 3.26 7.91 -7.94
N GLY A 87 2.34 8.19 -7.03
CA GLY A 87 0.94 8.51 -7.33
C GLY A 87 0.66 10.00 -7.58
N THR A 88 1.68 10.87 -7.49
CA THR A 88 1.53 12.31 -7.71
C THR A 88 2.27 12.76 -8.97
N PRO A 89 1.87 13.88 -9.60
CA PRO A 89 2.57 14.43 -10.77
C PRO A 89 3.91 15.09 -10.43
N PHE A 90 4.28 15.20 -9.17
CA PHE A 90 5.49 15.90 -8.73
C PHE A 90 6.74 15.05 -9.01
N ARG A 91 7.50 15.43 -10.02
CA ARG A 91 8.68 14.68 -10.49
C ARG A 91 9.86 14.66 -9.53
N ASN A 92 9.84 15.50 -8.51
CA ASN A 92 10.94 15.65 -7.55
C ASN A 92 10.93 14.59 -6.43
N PHE A 93 9.91 13.76 -6.35
CA PHE A 93 9.85 12.65 -5.43
C PHE A 93 10.48 11.38 -6.04
N PRO A 94 10.97 10.44 -5.23
CA PRO A 94 11.43 9.16 -5.73
C PRO A 94 10.38 8.49 -6.60
N PHE A 95 10.78 7.95 -7.74
CA PHE A 95 9.82 7.33 -8.69
C PHE A 95 9.13 6.10 -8.12
N SER A 96 9.83 5.33 -7.28
CA SER A 96 9.30 4.13 -6.63
C SER A 96 9.80 4.03 -5.18
N LEU A 97 9.15 3.16 -4.40
CA LEU A 97 9.56 2.85 -3.03
C LEU A 97 10.75 1.90 -2.95
N GLY A 98 11.10 1.23 -4.05
CA GLY A 98 12.13 0.19 -4.06
C GLY A 98 11.78 -0.95 -3.10
N LEU A 99 12.76 -1.41 -2.32
CA LEU A 99 12.59 -2.50 -1.34
C LEU A 99 12.01 -2.07 0.02
N ARG A 100 11.72 -0.78 0.21
CA ARG A 100 11.21 -0.27 1.50
C ARG A 100 9.96 -0.98 2.01
N PRO A 101 8.95 -1.29 1.18
CA PRO A 101 7.78 -2.01 1.63
C PRO A 101 8.07 -3.39 2.22
N GLN A 102 9.16 -4.03 1.80
CA GLN A 102 9.56 -5.36 2.28
C GLN A 102 10.39 -5.29 3.57
N ALA A 103 11.06 -4.16 3.82
CA ALA A 103 11.98 -3.99 4.94
C ALA A 103 11.36 -3.29 6.16
N LEU A 104 10.28 -2.55 5.96
CA LEU A 104 9.69 -1.69 6.98
C LEU A 104 8.31 -2.20 7.41
N LYS A 105 8.00 -2.00 8.68
CA LYS A 105 6.65 -2.22 9.17
C LYS A 105 5.75 -1.06 8.73
N MET A 106 4.51 -1.38 8.42
CA MET A 106 3.47 -0.44 8.02
C MET A 106 2.43 -0.29 9.12
N ARG A 107 1.67 0.80 9.03
CA ARG A 107 0.43 0.98 9.78
C ARG A 107 -0.68 1.35 8.80
N PHE A 108 -1.92 1.06 9.16
CA PHE A 108 -3.04 1.58 8.38
C PHE A 108 -3.08 3.12 8.46
N ALA A 109 -3.38 3.77 7.33
CA ALA A 109 -3.59 5.21 7.29
C ALA A 109 -4.95 5.54 7.92
N GLY A 110 -5.00 5.59 9.24
CA GLY A 110 -6.18 5.88 10.03
C GLY A 110 -6.29 7.35 10.44
N PRO A 111 -7.41 7.74 11.08
CA PRO A 111 -7.63 9.11 11.55
C PRO A 111 -6.67 9.54 12.67
N ASP A 112 -6.00 8.58 13.32
CA ASP A 112 -4.97 8.78 14.33
C ASP A 112 -3.63 9.25 13.75
N ILE A 113 -3.42 9.07 12.45
CA ILE A 113 -2.18 9.49 11.77
C ILE A 113 -2.24 10.99 11.51
N GLN A 114 -1.36 11.73 12.18
CA GLN A 114 -1.24 13.16 11.98
C GLN A 114 -0.31 13.48 10.82
N GLY A 115 -0.68 14.50 10.03
CA GLY A 115 0.09 14.96 8.89
C GLY A 115 -0.80 15.30 7.69
N ARG A 116 -0.16 15.76 6.61
CA ARG A 116 -0.84 16.10 5.35
C ARG A 116 -0.65 14.97 4.35
N PHE A 117 -1.74 14.49 3.75
CA PHE A 117 -1.71 13.44 2.75
C PHE A 117 -1.87 14.05 1.36
N LEU A 118 -0.95 13.80 0.45
CA LEU A 118 -1.08 14.20 -0.94
C LEU A 118 -2.04 13.27 -1.69
N LYS A 119 -2.78 13.85 -2.63
CA LYS A 119 -3.73 13.11 -3.46
C LYS A 119 -2.99 12.16 -4.41
N CYS A 120 -3.49 10.93 -4.51
CA CYS A 120 -3.07 9.98 -5.53
C CYS A 120 -3.89 10.23 -6.81
N PHE A 121 -3.21 10.50 -7.91
CA PHE A 121 -3.81 10.69 -9.22
C PHE A 121 -3.68 9.43 -10.10
N LEU A 122 -2.82 8.50 -9.70
CA LEU A 122 -2.61 7.24 -10.41
C LEU A 122 -3.75 6.28 -10.09
N THR A 123 -4.29 5.64 -11.11
CA THR A 123 -5.30 4.58 -10.96
C THR A 123 -4.66 3.19 -10.93
N SER A 124 -5.42 2.19 -10.48
CA SER A 124 -4.97 0.79 -10.55
C SER A 124 -4.74 0.35 -11.99
N SER A 125 -5.55 0.83 -12.95
CA SER A 125 -5.39 0.54 -14.38
C SER A 125 -4.06 1.08 -14.91
N ASP A 126 -3.73 2.34 -14.60
CA ASP A 126 -2.45 2.95 -15.02
C ASP A 126 -1.26 2.17 -14.47
N LEU A 127 -1.37 1.69 -13.21
CA LEU A 127 -0.32 0.89 -12.59
C LEU A 127 -0.14 -0.46 -13.31
N LEU A 128 -1.24 -1.15 -13.62
CA LEU A 128 -1.20 -2.45 -14.30
C LEU A 128 -0.68 -2.35 -15.73
N GLU A 129 -1.03 -1.28 -16.44
CA GLU A 129 -0.45 -0.99 -17.77
C GLU A 129 1.07 -0.79 -17.68
N GLU A 130 1.53 -0.06 -16.68
CA GLU A 130 2.96 0.15 -16.48
C GLU A 130 3.70 -1.14 -16.14
N VAL A 131 3.13 -1.99 -15.26
CA VAL A 131 3.67 -3.31 -14.94
C VAL A 131 3.78 -4.17 -16.21
N THR A 132 2.76 -4.15 -17.05
CA THR A 132 2.74 -4.88 -18.32
C THR A 132 3.83 -4.37 -19.25
N ARG A 133 4.01 -3.06 -19.36
CA ARG A 133 5.00 -2.42 -20.23
C ARG A 133 6.44 -2.70 -19.77
N GLN A 134 6.69 -2.71 -18.47
CA GLN A 134 8.02 -2.96 -17.90
C GLN A 134 8.38 -4.44 -17.83
N THR A 135 7.43 -5.35 -18.09
CA THR A 135 7.73 -6.77 -18.17
C THR A 135 8.38 -7.06 -19.52
N PRO A 136 9.69 -7.36 -19.57
CA PRO A 136 10.38 -7.55 -20.83
C PRO A 136 9.81 -8.71 -21.62
N VAL A 137 9.70 -8.51 -22.94
CA VAL A 137 9.46 -9.58 -23.90
C VAL A 137 10.84 -10.04 -24.36
N GLU A 138 11.18 -11.28 -24.11
CA GLU A 138 12.38 -11.86 -24.74
C GLU A 138 12.21 -11.82 -26.26
N ARG A 139 13.25 -11.40 -26.96
CA ARG A 139 13.18 -11.02 -28.41
C ARG A 139 12.77 -12.15 -29.33
N ASP A 140 12.91 -13.41 -28.91
CA ASP A 140 12.71 -14.59 -29.76
C ASP A 140 11.34 -15.29 -29.61
N ASP A 141 10.50 -14.89 -28.67
CA ASP A 141 9.21 -15.54 -28.42
C ASP A 141 8.04 -14.57 -28.60
N SER A 142 7.17 -14.86 -29.53
CA SER A 142 5.90 -14.12 -29.65
C SER A 142 5.00 -14.41 -28.47
N VAL A 143 4.87 -13.43 -27.57
CA VAL A 143 3.87 -13.45 -26.51
C VAL A 143 2.53 -13.01 -27.12
N PHE A 144 1.56 -13.91 -27.16
CA PHE A 144 0.24 -13.63 -27.73
C PHE A 144 -0.81 -13.29 -26.68
N HIS A 145 -0.54 -13.61 -25.39
CA HIS A 145 -1.42 -13.22 -24.29
C HIS A 145 -0.63 -13.01 -23.00
N ARG A 146 -1.08 -12.03 -22.19
CA ARG A 146 -0.58 -11.79 -20.83
C ARG A 146 -1.74 -11.70 -19.86
N ALA A 147 -1.57 -12.31 -18.70
CA ALA A 147 -2.49 -12.18 -17.58
C ALA A 147 -1.72 -11.71 -16.34
N LEU A 148 -2.30 -10.77 -15.61
CA LEU A 148 -1.79 -10.33 -14.31
C LEU A 148 -2.71 -10.90 -13.22
N ILE A 149 -2.12 -11.65 -12.31
CA ILE A 149 -2.82 -12.13 -11.11
C ILE A 149 -2.23 -11.40 -9.92
N GLY A 150 -2.99 -10.43 -9.38
CA GLY A 150 -2.59 -9.64 -8.22
C GLY A 150 -2.83 -10.38 -6.91
N GLU A 151 -1.83 -10.43 -6.05
CA GLU A 151 -2.01 -10.77 -4.64
C GLU A 151 -2.56 -9.55 -3.89
N ALA A 152 -2.03 -8.36 -4.19
CA ALA A 152 -2.45 -7.11 -3.61
C ALA A 152 -2.19 -5.91 -4.53
N ILE A 153 -3.12 -4.94 -4.48
CA ILE A 153 -2.89 -3.56 -4.92
C ILE A 153 -3.16 -2.67 -3.72
N ASN A 154 -2.15 -1.92 -3.31
CA ASN A 154 -2.20 -1.09 -2.10
C ASN A 154 -1.73 0.33 -2.38
N LEU A 155 -2.22 1.28 -1.59
CA LEU A 155 -1.73 2.64 -1.56
C LEU A 155 -0.83 2.81 -0.34
N ILE A 156 0.45 3.08 -0.57
CA ILE A 156 1.46 3.23 0.49
C ILE A 156 1.93 4.68 0.52
N TYR A 157 1.97 5.25 1.70
CA TYR A 157 2.39 6.63 1.91
C TYR A 157 3.81 6.68 2.49
N LEU A 158 4.70 7.36 1.77
CA LEU A 158 6.06 7.69 2.22
C LEU A 158 6.00 8.97 3.04
N PRO A 159 6.44 8.96 4.33
CA PRO A 159 6.52 10.16 5.14
C PRO A 159 7.72 11.02 4.76
N LEU A 160 7.49 12.30 4.51
CA LEU A 160 8.50 13.30 4.24
C LEU A 160 8.27 14.51 5.16
N TYR A 161 9.29 15.35 5.36
CA TYR A 161 9.14 16.65 6.01
C TYR A 161 9.98 17.69 5.32
N GLY A 162 9.55 18.96 5.42
CA GLY A 162 10.28 20.11 4.88
C GLY A 162 11.05 20.85 5.97
N GLU A 163 12.29 21.19 5.71
CA GLU A 163 13.09 22.06 6.58
C GLU A 163 14.03 22.94 5.75
N LYS A 164 14.03 24.26 6.00
CA LYS A 164 14.91 25.22 5.32
C LYS A 164 14.89 25.12 3.80
N GLY A 165 13.71 24.90 3.21
CA GLY A 165 13.55 24.77 1.77
C GLY A 165 14.08 23.47 1.17
N ILE A 166 14.38 22.48 2.01
CA ILE A 166 14.79 21.13 1.59
C ILE A 166 13.76 20.11 2.07
N LEU A 167 13.44 19.16 1.23
CA LEU A 167 12.58 18.03 1.56
C LEU A 167 13.44 16.85 2.01
N PHE A 168 13.09 16.27 3.15
CA PHE A 168 13.77 15.13 3.75
C PHE A 168 12.89 13.90 3.79
N ASP A 169 13.49 12.75 3.62
CA ASP A 169 12.89 11.46 3.92
C ASP A 169 12.78 11.30 5.45
N ALA A 170 11.56 11.22 5.97
CA ALA A 170 11.33 11.16 7.42
C ALA A 170 11.74 9.80 8.05
N ILE A 171 12.04 8.79 7.25
CA ILE A 171 12.51 7.47 7.72
C ILE A 171 14.02 7.51 7.94
N THR A 172 14.75 8.05 6.96
CA THR A 172 16.22 8.03 6.95
C THR A 172 16.85 9.35 7.35
N ASN A 173 16.05 10.42 7.47
CA ASN A 173 16.48 11.81 7.69
C ASN A 173 17.48 12.33 6.65
N LYS A 174 17.43 11.75 5.42
CA LYS A 174 18.28 12.19 4.31
C LYS A 174 17.54 13.20 3.43
N PRO A 175 18.26 14.23 2.92
CA PRO A 175 17.67 15.18 1.97
C PRO A 175 17.32 14.45 0.65
N ILE A 176 16.17 14.79 0.08
CA ILE A 176 15.71 14.26 -1.21
C ILE A 176 15.87 15.32 -2.29
N VAL A 177 15.32 16.52 -2.06
CA VAL A 177 15.28 17.58 -3.06
C VAL A 177 15.08 18.94 -2.40
N ARG A 178 15.57 20.00 -3.06
CA ARG A 178 15.25 21.37 -2.68
C ARG A 178 13.83 21.71 -3.16
N ILE A 179 13.01 22.25 -2.26
CA ILE A 179 11.65 22.70 -2.58
C ILE A 179 11.77 23.97 -3.45
N PRO A 180 11.11 24.04 -4.63
CA PRO A 180 11.09 25.24 -5.43
C PRO A 180 10.42 26.39 -4.66
N GLU A 181 10.97 27.61 -4.75
CA GLU A 181 10.43 28.80 -4.07
C GLU A 181 9.06 29.23 -4.64
N LYS A 182 8.75 28.81 -5.88
CA LYS A 182 7.48 29.12 -6.55
C LYS A 182 6.71 27.84 -6.83
N GLY A 183 5.61 27.68 -6.15
CA GLY A 183 4.65 26.60 -6.35
C GLY A 183 4.36 25.88 -5.03
N ASP A 184 3.10 25.91 -4.64
CA ASP A 184 2.65 25.14 -3.48
C ASP A 184 2.60 23.65 -3.86
N VAL A 185 3.73 22.98 -3.70
CA VAL A 185 3.89 21.53 -3.96
C VAL A 185 2.90 20.71 -3.10
N PHE A 186 2.34 21.34 -2.06
CA PHE A 186 1.48 20.70 -1.08
C PHE A 186 0.02 21.17 -1.16
N SER A 187 -0.36 21.94 -2.19
CA SER A 187 -1.73 22.47 -2.33
C SER A 187 -2.79 21.39 -2.61
N THR A 188 -2.41 20.24 -3.10
CA THR A 188 -3.32 19.12 -3.37
C THR A 188 -3.39 18.15 -2.19
N VAL A 189 -3.95 18.60 -1.08
CA VAL A 189 -4.25 17.75 0.07
C VAL A 189 -5.45 16.87 -0.28
N ALA A 190 -5.28 15.55 -0.20
CA ALA A 190 -6.40 14.63 -0.25
C ALA A 190 -6.98 14.51 1.17
N ASP A 191 -8.30 14.55 1.29
CA ASP A 191 -8.97 13.97 2.44
C ASP A 191 -8.87 12.45 2.32
N SER A 192 -7.72 11.93 2.71
CA SER A 192 -7.33 10.54 2.50
C SER A 192 -7.42 9.72 3.76
N ARG A 193 -8.07 10.24 4.80
CA ARG A 193 -8.34 9.46 6.00
C ARG A 193 -9.11 8.24 5.59
N SER A 194 -8.44 7.13 5.68
CA SER A 194 -8.93 5.85 5.21
C SER A 194 -10.23 5.49 5.90
N VAL A 195 -11.18 5.02 5.15
CA VAL A 195 -12.45 4.44 5.63
C VAL A 195 -12.29 2.92 5.79
N TRP A 196 -11.12 2.43 6.20
CA TRP A 196 -11.03 1.03 6.58
C TRP A 196 -11.71 0.83 7.94
N ARG A 197 -12.38 -0.29 8.07
CA ARG A 197 -13.01 -0.69 9.33
C ARG A 197 -12.59 -2.10 9.67
N LEU A 198 -12.25 -2.30 10.95
CA LEU A 198 -12.27 -3.63 11.55
C LEU A 198 -13.74 -3.97 11.83
N ILE A 199 -14.27 -4.95 11.13
CA ILE A 199 -15.62 -5.43 11.36
C ILE A 199 -15.49 -6.71 12.18
N PHE A 200 -16.14 -6.72 13.35
CA PHE A 200 -16.30 -7.94 14.11
C PHE A 200 -17.15 -8.91 13.32
N LEU A 201 -16.61 -10.07 12.99
CA LEU A 201 -17.43 -11.16 12.50
C LEU A 201 -18.24 -11.70 13.68
N SER A 202 -19.50 -11.31 13.73
CA SER A 202 -20.50 -12.19 14.32
C SER A 202 -20.50 -13.49 13.51
N THR A 203 -21.19 -14.52 13.99
CA THR A 203 -21.34 -15.82 13.30
C THR A 203 -21.89 -15.71 11.87
N LEU A 204 -22.30 -14.53 11.43
CA LEU A 204 -22.91 -14.29 10.13
C LEU A 204 -21.97 -13.63 9.14
N CYS A 205 -21.98 -14.09 7.90
CA CYS A 205 -21.25 -13.44 6.82
C CYS A 205 -21.76 -11.99 6.61
N PRO A 206 -20.88 -10.96 6.68
CA PRO A 206 -21.32 -9.58 6.54
C PRO A 206 -21.85 -9.24 5.14
N LYS A 207 -21.59 -10.08 4.14
CA LYS A 207 -22.02 -9.86 2.75
C LYS A 207 -23.38 -10.51 2.43
N CYS A 208 -23.65 -11.70 2.95
CA CYS A 208 -24.86 -12.46 2.59
C CYS A 208 -25.67 -12.92 3.81
N GLY A 209 -25.25 -12.64 5.04
CA GLY A 209 -25.93 -13.07 6.26
C GLY A 209 -25.86 -14.58 6.56
N TRP A 210 -25.08 -15.33 5.77
CA TRP A 210 -24.91 -16.78 5.99
C TRP A 210 -24.19 -17.06 7.30
N ASN A 211 -24.64 -18.08 8.04
CA ASN A 211 -23.95 -18.52 9.25
C ASN A 211 -22.59 -19.13 8.89
N LEU A 212 -21.51 -18.56 9.46
CA LEU A 212 -20.13 -18.99 9.24
C LEU A 212 -19.67 -20.06 10.24
N GLU A 213 -20.44 -20.30 11.29
CA GLU A 213 -20.25 -21.48 12.14
C GLU A 213 -20.85 -22.65 11.37
N GLY A 214 -20.01 -23.35 10.62
CA GLY A 214 -20.40 -24.63 10.00
C GLY A 214 -20.85 -25.57 11.10
N GLU A 215 -21.95 -26.24 10.88
CA GLU A 215 -22.34 -27.41 11.67
C GLU A 215 -21.13 -28.36 11.73
N ARG A 216 -20.70 -28.65 12.96
CA ARG A 216 -19.68 -29.67 13.25
C ARG A 216 -20.29 -31.05 13.05
#